data_9b34f175114c000175cd49e439eb424d
#
_entry.id   9b34f175114c000175cd49e439eb424d
#
_cell.length_a   1.000
_cell.length_b   1.000
_cell.length_c   1.000
_cell.angle_alpha   90.00
_cell.angle_beta   90.00
_cell.angle_gamma   90.00
#
_symmetry.space_group_name_H-M   'P 1'
#
loop_
_entity.id
_entity.type
_entity.pdbx_description
1 polymer ?
#
loop_
_entity_poly.entity_id
_entity_poly.type
_entity_poly.pdbx_seq_one_letter_code
_entity_poly.pdbx_strand_id
1 'polypeptide(L)'
;GNDLKADPGVNIEKKYDIQVLASLEEGLKFKPDFAVVANPSSLHVETVVSLVENGTPVFVEKPLVASNEGLLKLMNLTEKEQALVMVGYQLRFHPCVIRLKELLDQKKVGLISSVEISIHSYMPSWHEYEKPGEFYAGKSSLGGGVVLTEIHEIDILSWFFDSTKKVMAMG
;
A
#
# COMPACT_ATOMS: atom_id res chain seq x y z
N GLY A 1 0.61 -2.14 -19.58
CA GLY A 1 1.83 -2.79 -19.20
C GLY A 1 2.96 -1.80 -19.30
N ASN A 2 3.40 -1.19 -18.23
CA ASN A 2 4.49 -0.24 -18.30
C ASN A 2 5.55 -0.58 -17.27
N ASP A 3 6.60 -1.22 -17.75
CA ASP A 3 8.00 -0.92 -17.54
C ASP A 3 8.43 -0.52 -16.14
N LEU A 4 7.93 -1.20 -15.12
CA LEU A 4 8.75 -1.45 -13.97
C LEU A 4 9.81 -2.42 -14.48
N LYS A 5 11.01 -1.92 -14.69
CA LYS A 5 12.16 -2.74 -15.10
C LYS A 5 12.34 -3.80 -14.02
N ALA A 6 11.77 -4.97 -14.26
CA ALA A 6 12.19 -6.14 -13.52
C ALA A 6 13.71 -6.25 -13.68
N ASP A 7 14.37 -6.74 -12.64
CA ASP A 7 15.83 -7.03 -12.72
C ASP A 7 16.10 -7.68 -14.08
N PRO A 8 16.88 -7.03 -14.96
CA PRO A 8 16.97 -7.39 -16.39
C PRO A 8 17.59 -8.75 -16.69
N GLY A 9 17.75 -9.60 -15.71
CA GLY A 9 18.24 -10.97 -15.85
C GLY A 9 17.31 -12.04 -15.31
N VAL A 10 16.17 -11.70 -14.72
CA VAL A 10 15.29 -12.69 -14.07
C VAL A 10 14.06 -13.00 -14.92
N ASN A 11 14.00 -14.23 -15.43
CA ASN A 11 12.75 -14.78 -15.96
C ASN A 11 11.82 -15.13 -14.77
N ILE A 12 10.83 -14.27 -14.52
CA ILE A 12 9.89 -14.36 -13.38
C ILE A 12 9.07 -15.67 -13.46
N GLU A 13 8.59 -16.05 -14.64
CA GLU A 13 7.80 -17.26 -14.82
C GLU A 13 8.60 -18.50 -14.40
N LYS A 14 9.84 -18.61 -14.85
CA LYS A 14 10.71 -19.73 -14.51
C LYS A 14 11.16 -19.71 -13.05
N LYS A 15 11.42 -18.52 -12.51
CA LYS A 15 11.91 -18.37 -11.13
C LYS A 15 10.87 -18.74 -10.09
N TYR A 16 9.61 -18.39 -10.33
CA TYR A 16 8.52 -18.52 -9.37
C TYR A 16 7.47 -19.57 -9.77
N ASP A 17 7.68 -20.25 -10.90
CA ASP A 17 6.72 -21.22 -11.47
C ASP A 17 5.30 -20.64 -11.61
N ILE A 18 5.23 -19.45 -12.23
CA ILE A 18 3.97 -18.72 -12.44
C ILE A 18 3.74 -18.44 -13.92
N GLN A 19 2.49 -18.24 -14.29
CA GLN A 19 2.10 -17.78 -15.61
C GLN A 19 2.06 -16.26 -15.63
N VAL A 20 2.74 -15.63 -16.59
CA VAL A 20 2.62 -14.20 -16.86
C VAL A 20 1.56 -13.98 -17.95
N LEU A 21 0.61 -13.10 -17.67
CA LEU A 21 -0.47 -12.75 -18.58
C LEU A 21 -0.24 -11.36 -19.16
N ALA A 22 -0.76 -11.11 -20.35
CA ALA A 22 -0.55 -9.85 -21.05
C ALA A 22 -1.39 -8.69 -20.45
N SER A 23 -2.49 -9.01 -19.78
CA SER A 23 -3.35 -7.98 -19.20
C SER A 23 -4.15 -8.47 -17.97
N LEU A 24 -4.70 -7.51 -17.22
CA LEU A 24 -5.61 -7.80 -16.12
C LEU A 24 -6.88 -8.53 -16.59
N GLU A 25 -7.40 -8.14 -17.75
CA GLU A 25 -8.60 -8.74 -18.34
C GLU A 25 -8.41 -10.23 -18.66
N GLU A 26 -7.20 -10.62 -19.06
CA GLU A 26 -6.87 -12.05 -19.21
C GLU A 26 -6.88 -12.75 -17.86
N GLY A 27 -6.30 -12.13 -16.83
CA GLY A 27 -6.31 -12.66 -15.47
C GLY A 27 -7.72 -12.88 -14.92
N LEU A 28 -8.63 -11.95 -15.13
CA LEU A 28 -10.01 -12.02 -14.69
C LEU A 28 -10.81 -13.18 -15.32
N LYS A 29 -10.44 -13.63 -16.53
CA LYS A 29 -11.07 -14.81 -17.16
C LYS A 29 -10.87 -16.10 -16.38
N PHE A 30 -9.80 -16.18 -15.58
CA PHE A 30 -9.54 -17.33 -14.70
C PHE A 30 -10.39 -17.34 -13.44
N LYS A 31 -11.16 -16.27 -13.16
CA LYS A 31 -12.00 -16.10 -11.97
C LYS A 31 -11.20 -16.38 -10.69
N PRO A 32 -10.16 -15.59 -10.41
CA PRO A 32 -9.30 -15.82 -9.27
C PRO A 32 -10.08 -15.70 -7.95
N ASP A 33 -9.76 -16.53 -6.96
CA ASP A 33 -10.36 -16.49 -5.62
C ASP A 33 -10.01 -15.19 -4.87
N PHE A 34 -8.85 -14.61 -5.16
CA PHE A 34 -8.42 -13.30 -4.71
C PHE A 34 -7.32 -12.73 -5.62
N ALA A 35 -7.07 -11.45 -5.52
CA ALA A 35 -6.00 -10.77 -6.24
C ALA A 35 -5.11 -9.97 -5.30
N VAL A 36 -3.80 -9.92 -5.61
CA VAL A 36 -2.84 -9.03 -4.95
C VAL A 36 -2.49 -7.89 -5.90
N VAL A 37 -2.73 -6.66 -5.48
CA VAL A 37 -2.40 -5.44 -6.24
C VAL A 37 -1.12 -4.85 -5.65
N ALA A 38 -0.03 -4.91 -6.42
CA ALA A 38 1.30 -4.44 -6.03
C ALA A 38 1.97 -3.64 -7.16
N ASN A 39 1.16 -2.96 -7.99
CA ASN A 39 1.61 -2.05 -9.03
C ASN A 39 1.90 -0.64 -8.44
N PRO A 40 2.35 0.35 -9.21
CA PRO A 40 2.53 1.72 -8.71
C PRO A 40 1.26 2.30 -8.10
N SER A 41 1.42 3.05 -7.00
CA SER A 41 0.30 3.55 -6.19
C SER A 41 -0.74 4.36 -6.97
N SER A 42 -0.31 5.06 -8.02
CA SER A 42 -1.22 5.80 -8.91
C SER A 42 -2.18 4.91 -9.71
N LEU A 43 -1.86 3.62 -9.85
CA LEU A 43 -2.66 2.65 -10.60
C LEU A 43 -3.55 1.78 -9.70
N HIS A 44 -3.41 1.87 -8.37
CA HIS A 44 -4.17 1.05 -7.43
C HIS A 44 -5.67 1.18 -7.63
N VAL A 45 -6.17 2.42 -7.70
CA VAL A 45 -7.62 2.69 -7.80
C VAL A 45 -8.26 1.98 -9.00
N GLU A 46 -7.68 2.15 -10.18
CA GLU A 46 -8.23 1.56 -11.41
C GLU A 46 -8.18 0.04 -11.37
N THR A 47 -7.07 -0.52 -10.89
CA THR A 47 -6.89 -1.96 -10.76
C THR A 47 -7.87 -2.55 -9.75
N VAL A 48 -8.01 -1.94 -8.56
CA VAL A 48 -8.94 -2.40 -7.52
C VAL A 48 -10.39 -2.28 -7.99
N VAL A 49 -10.76 -1.19 -8.68
CA VAL A 49 -12.09 -1.03 -9.26
C VAL A 49 -12.42 -2.19 -10.20
N SER A 50 -11.53 -2.49 -11.16
CA SER A 50 -11.74 -3.58 -12.10
C SER A 50 -11.90 -4.95 -11.42
N LEU A 51 -11.14 -5.21 -10.36
CA LEU A 51 -11.23 -6.45 -9.59
C LEU A 51 -12.55 -6.54 -8.80
N VAL A 52 -12.92 -5.47 -8.10
CA VAL A 52 -14.15 -5.40 -7.31
C VAL A 52 -15.39 -5.54 -8.19
N GLU A 53 -15.44 -4.87 -9.35
CA GLU A 53 -16.55 -4.99 -10.32
C GLU A 53 -16.69 -6.42 -10.89
N ASN A 54 -15.62 -7.21 -10.86
CA ASN A 54 -15.63 -8.62 -11.22
C ASN A 54 -15.83 -9.58 -10.03
N GLY A 55 -16.14 -9.04 -8.84
CA GLY A 55 -16.39 -9.83 -7.64
C GLY A 55 -15.17 -10.50 -7.04
N THR A 56 -13.96 -10.04 -7.38
CA THR A 56 -12.71 -10.62 -6.88
C THR A 56 -12.26 -9.92 -5.59
N PRO A 57 -12.09 -10.65 -4.47
CA PRO A 57 -11.48 -10.11 -3.26
C PRO A 57 -10.06 -9.57 -3.51
N VAL A 58 -9.71 -8.46 -2.86
CA VAL A 58 -8.45 -7.75 -3.15
C VAL A 58 -7.61 -7.56 -1.90
N PHE A 59 -6.35 -7.94 -1.98
CA PHE A 59 -5.29 -7.43 -1.13
C PHE A 59 -4.50 -6.39 -1.93
N VAL A 60 -4.47 -5.15 -1.46
CA VAL A 60 -3.74 -4.07 -2.15
C VAL A 60 -2.60 -3.54 -1.30
N GLU A 61 -1.44 -3.34 -1.93
CA GLU A 61 -0.31 -2.70 -1.27
C GLU A 61 -0.63 -1.25 -0.84
N LYS A 62 0.08 -0.81 0.18
CA LYS A 62 -0.01 0.57 0.66
C LYS A 62 0.71 1.56 -0.31
N PRO A 63 0.23 2.78 -0.43
CA PRO A 63 -1.04 3.29 0.07
C PRO A 63 -2.21 2.78 -0.76
N LEU A 64 -3.40 2.70 -0.19
CA LEU A 64 -4.61 2.29 -0.94
C LEU A 64 -4.85 3.17 -2.15
N VAL A 65 -4.64 4.47 -1.98
CA VAL A 65 -4.87 5.50 -3.01
C VAL A 65 -3.78 6.57 -2.97
N ALA A 66 -3.55 7.23 -4.09
CA ALA A 66 -2.66 8.38 -4.20
C ALA A 66 -3.39 9.74 -4.12
N SER A 67 -4.73 9.74 -4.07
CA SER A 67 -5.56 10.96 -4.00
C SER A 67 -6.87 10.75 -3.24
N ASN A 68 -7.44 11.84 -2.73
CA ASN A 68 -8.77 11.80 -2.07
C ASN A 68 -9.89 11.42 -3.03
N GLU A 69 -9.81 11.81 -4.29
CA GLU A 69 -10.79 11.46 -5.31
C GLU A 69 -10.86 9.94 -5.52
N GLY A 70 -9.70 9.30 -5.62
CA GLY A 70 -9.60 7.84 -5.70
C GLY A 70 -10.18 7.14 -4.47
N LEU A 71 -9.97 7.69 -3.28
CA LEU A 71 -10.53 7.15 -2.04
C LEU A 71 -12.06 7.13 -2.06
N LEU A 72 -12.69 8.26 -2.39
CA LEU A 72 -14.16 8.36 -2.45
C LEU A 72 -14.76 7.39 -3.47
N LYS A 73 -14.12 7.25 -4.63
CA LYS A 73 -14.54 6.28 -5.64
C LYS A 73 -14.54 4.86 -5.11
N LEU A 74 -13.44 4.45 -4.46
CA LEU A 74 -13.30 3.10 -3.90
C LEU A 74 -14.27 2.85 -2.74
N MET A 75 -14.44 3.79 -1.83
CA MET A 75 -15.38 3.66 -0.70
C MET A 75 -16.81 3.40 -1.19
N ASN A 76 -17.30 4.22 -2.13
CA ASN A 76 -18.63 4.05 -2.69
C ASN A 76 -18.81 2.70 -3.40
N LEU A 77 -17.79 2.26 -4.15
CA LEU A 77 -17.85 1.00 -4.87
C LEU A 77 -17.81 -0.20 -3.92
N THR A 78 -16.90 -0.21 -2.95
CA THR A 78 -16.76 -1.33 -2.01
C THR A 78 -17.98 -1.49 -1.13
N GLU A 79 -18.61 -0.39 -0.71
CA GLU A 79 -19.88 -0.42 0.03
C GLU A 79 -21.02 -0.98 -0.83
N LYS A 80 -21.16 -0.51 -2.06
CA LYS A 80 -22.17 -0.96 -3.01
C LYS A 80 -22.06 -2.44 -3.33
N GLU A 81 -20.86 -2.91 -3.63
CA GLU A 81 -20.60 -4.31 -4.03
C GLU A 81 -20.36 -5.23 -2.84
N GLN A 82 -20.33 -4.71 -1.60
CA GLN A 82 -19.95 -5.45 -0.37
C GLN A 82 -18.62 -6.20 -0.54
N ALA A 83 -17.68 -5.55 -1.22
CA ALA A 83 -16.43 -6.15 -1.63
C ALA A 83 -15.41 -6.24 -0.49
N LEU A 84 -14.68 -7.34 -0.43
CA LEU A 84 -13.55 -7.49 0.49
C LEU A 84 -12.30 -6.86 -0.12
N VAL A 85 -11.89 -5.72 0.45
CA VAL A 85 -10.63 -5.05 0.11
C VAL A 85 -9.80 -4.88 1.37
N MET A 86 -8.61 -5.46 1.38
CA MET A 86 -7.65 -5.38 2.49
C MET A 86 -6.40 -4.60 2.04
N VAL A 87 -5.96 -3.65 2.85
CA VAL A 87 -4.75 -2.84 2.57
C VAL A 87 -3.55 -3.41 3.31
N GLY A 88 -2.41 -3.46 2.66
CA GLY A 88 -1.15 -4.06 3.12
C GLY A 88 -0.42 -3.24 4.19
N TYR A 89 -1.06 -2.90 5.31
CA TYR A 89 -0.41 -2.30 6.47
C TYR A 89 0.24 -3.36 7.36
N GLN A 90 1.28 -4.03 6.81
CA GLN A 90 1.91 -5.20 7.45
C GLN A 90 2.50 -4.91 8.83
N LEU A 91 2.89 -3.67 9.13
CA LEU A 91 3.45 -3.32 10.45
C LEU A 91 2.43 -3.49 11.58
N ARG A 92 1.14 -3.46 11.31
CA ARG A 92 0.09 -3.79 12.30
C ARG A 92 0.20 -5.24 12.81
N PHE A 93 0.84 -6.12 12.06
CA PHE A 93 1.05 -7.52 12.41
C PHE A 93 2.46 -7.79 12.99
N HIS A 94 3.30 -6.75 13.10
CA HIS A 94 4.63 -6.91 13.69
C HIS A 94 4.53 -7.15 15.20
N PRO A 95 5.15 -8.19 15.77
CA PRO A 95 4.98 -8.54 17.18
C PRO A 95 5.25 -7.41 18.16
N CYS A 96 6.28 -6.59 17.91
CA CYS A 96 6.59 -5.44 18.77
C CYS A 96 5.51 -4.35 18.69
N VAL A 97 4.94 -4.13 17.50
CA VAL A 97 3.90 -3.11 17.28
C VAL A 97 2.59 -3.56 17.93
N ILE A 98 2.22 -4.83 17.79
CA ILE A 98 1.10 -5.45 18.51
C ILE A 98 1.29 -5.29 20.02
N ARG A 99 2.48 -5.65 20.53
CA ARG A 99 2.77 -5.55 21.96
C ARG A 99 2.69 -4.12 22.47
N LEU A 100 3.16 -3.16 21.70
CA LEU A 100 3.05 -1.74 22.05
C LEU A 100 1.58 -1.30 22.12
N LYS A 101 0.76 -1.70 21.12
CA LYS A 101 -0.69 -1.44 21.12
C LYS A 101 -1.37 -1.98 22.38
N GLU A 102 -1.09 -3.23 22.75
CA GLU A 102 -1.62 -3.85 23.97
C GLU A 102 -1.26 -3.05 25.24
N LEU A 103 -0.01 -2.59 25.37
CA LEU A 103 0.43 -1.80 26.53
C LEU A 103 -0.27 -0.45 26.60
N LEU A 104 -0.50 0.20 25.44
CA LEU A 104 -1.26 1.45 25.35
C LEU A 104 -2.73 1.23 25.74
N ASP A 105 -3.39 0.22 25.17
CA ASP A 105 -4.80 -0.09 25.45
C ASP A 105 -5.03 -0.47 26.92
N GLN A 106 -4.09 -1.17 27.53
CA GLN A 106 -4.09 -1.52 28.94
C GLN A 106 -3.66 -0.35 29.86
N LYS A 107 -3.34 0.82 29.28
CA LYS A 107 -2.84 2.01 30.02
C LYS A 107 -1.62 1.73 30.90
N LYS A 108 -0.79 0.73 30.53
CA LYS A 108 0.41 0.35 31.30
C LYS A 108 1.50 1.41 31.29
N VAL A 109 1.51 2.27 30.29
CA VAL A 109 2.45 3.39 30.14
C VAL A 109 1.89 4.73 30.67
N GLY A 110 0.68 4.70 31.25
CA GLY A 110 0.03 5.90 31.79
C GLY A 110 -0.54 6.81 30.71
N LEU A 111 -0.64 8.11 31.04
CA LEU A 111 -1.11 9.14 30.12
C LEU A 111 -0.03 9.48 29.11
N ILE A 112 -0.33 9.35 27.83
CA ILE A 112 0.57 9.77 26.75
C ILE A 112 0.38 11.26 26.50
N SER A 113 1.43 12.05 26.69
CA SER A 113 1.42 13.50 26.47
C SER A 113 1.97 13.90 25.11
N SER A 114 2.89 13.12 24.55
CA SER A 114 3.47 13.34 23.22
C SER A 114 3.97 12.04 22.64
N VAL A 115 4.04 11.97 21.33
CA VAL A 115 4.61 10.85 20.55
C VAL A 115 5.46 11.44 19.45
N GLU A 116 6.62 10.87 19.25
CA GLU A 116 7.49 11.16 18.11
C GLU A 116 7.73 9.86 17.35
N ILE A 117 7.53 9.89 16.05
CA ILE A 117 7.92 8.81 15.13
C ILE A 117 8.83 9.42 14.08
N SER A 118 9.97 8.80 13.86
CA SER A 118 10.90 9.21 12.82
C SER A 118 11.33 8.01 11.99
N ILE A 119 11.43 8.22 10.69
CA ILE A 119 11.97 7.24 9.75
C ILE A 119 13.02 7.92 8.86
N HIS A 120 14.09 7.22 8.63
CA HIS A 120 15.17 7.64 7.76
C HIS A 120 15.53 6.49 6.85
N SER A 121 15.51 6.73 5.54
CA SER A 121 15.86 5.71 4.57
C SER A 121 16.73 6.31 3.46
N TYR A 122 17.80 5.59 3.11
CA TYR A 122 18.67 5.98 2.02
C TYR A 122 18.15 5.38 0.70
N MET A 123 17.31 6.14 0.02
CA MET A 123 16.62 5.70 -1.20
C MET A 123 17.56 5.09 -2.28
N PRO A 124 18.79 5.60 -2.52
CA PRO A 124 19.68 4.98 -3.51
C PRO A 124 20.06 3.51 -3.25
N SER A 125 19.90 3.02 -2.02
CA SER A 125 20.16 1.61 -1.69
C SER A 125 18.94 0.69 -1.83
N TRP A 126 17.77 1.21 -2.19
CA TRP A 126 16.55 0.39 -2.30
C TRP A 126 16.62 -0.56 -3.48
N HIS A 127 17.09 -0.06 -4.63
CA HIS A 127 17.21 -0.84 -5.85
C HIS A 127 18.57 -0.56 -6.50
N GLU A 128 19.46 -1.54 -6.52
CA GLU A 128 20.79 -1.41 -7.12
C GLU A 128 20.76 -1.26 -8.65
N TYR A 129 19.66 -1.72 -9.27
CA TYR A 129 19.46 -1.72 -10.73
C TYR A 129 18.66 -0.52 -11.25
N GLU A 130 18.14 0.37 -10.36
CA GLU A 130 17.36 1.55 -10.73
C GLU A 130 17.90 2.82 -10.05
N LYS A 131 17.91 3.92 -10.78
CA LYS A 131 18.23 5.22 -10.18
C LYS A 131 17.05 5.73 -9.33
N PRO A 132 17.29 6.43 -8.21
CA PRO A 132 16.24 6.92 -7.31
C PRO A 132 15.14 7.74 -7.99
N GLY A 133 15.47 8.50 -9.03
CA GLY A 133 14.48 9.27 -9.81
C GLY A 133 13.77 8.49 -10.91
N GLU A 134 14.07 7.22 -11.12
CA GLU A 134 13.51 6.41 -12.20
C GLU A 134 12.42 5.45 -11.71
N PHE A 135 12.45 5.02 -10.45
CA PHE A 135 11.42 4.13 -9.92
C PHE A 135 10.23 4.88 -9.28
N TYR A 136 9.15 4.14 -9.00
CA TYR A 136 7.84 4.73 -8.64
C TYR A 136 7.88 5.65 -7.42
N ALA A 137 8.63 5.27 -6.36
CA ALA A 137 8.68 6.04 -5.11
C ALA A 137 9.35 7.42 -5.29
N GLY A 138 10.21 7.58 -6.30
CA GLY A 138 10.84 8.85 -6.67
C GLY A 138 10.03 9.70 -7.65
N LYS A 139 8.86 9.19 -8.13
CA LYS A 139 8.03 9.88 -9.12
C LYS A 139 6.66 10.20 -8.57
N SER A 140 6.34 11.49 -8.39
CA SER A 140 5.01 11.92 -7.94
C SER A 140 3.89 11.46 -8.87
N SER A 141 4.14 11.40 -10.18
CA SER A 141 3.17 10.90 -11.18
C SER A 141 2.81 9.42 -11.02
N LEU A 142 3.63 8.65 -10.33
CA LEU A 142 3.38 7.24 -10.01
C LEU A 142 2.87 7.04 -8.58
N GLY A 143 2.54 8.12 -7.87
CA GLY A 143 2.13 8.07 -6.47
C GLY A 143 3.31 7.95 -5.51
N GLY A 144 4.51 8.36 -5.93
CA GLY A 144 5.69 8.45 -5.08
C GLY A 144 5.70 9.68 -4.17
N GLY A 145 6.76 9.81 -3.41
CA GLY A 145 6.95 10.84 -2.40
C GLY A 145 6.91 10.29 -0.99
N VAL A 146 7.52 11.02 -0.05
CA VAL A 146 7.74 10.54 1.32
C VAL A 146 6.45 10.15 2.01
N VAL A 147 5.40 10.98 1.96
CA VAL A 147 4.13 10.74 2.67
C VAL A 147 3.45 9.45 2.23
N LEU A 148 3.40 9.17 0.92
CA LEU A 148 2.76 7.97 0.41
C LEU A 148 3.64 6.72 0.53
N THR A 149 4.95 6.91 0.43
CA THR A 149 5.89 5.79 0.51
C THR A 149 6.08 5.30 1.96
N GLU A 150 6.22 6.25 2.90
CA GLU A 150 6.43 6.00 4.33
C GLU A 150 5.13 6.18 5.14
N ILE A 151 3.99 5.75 4.57
CA ILE A 151 2.67 5.93 5.20
C ILE A 151 2.45 5.04 6.44
N HIS A 152 3.32 4.09 6.69
CA HIS A 152 3.21 3.18 7.83
C HIS A 152 3.23 3.90 9.18
N GLU A 153 4.04 4.94 9.32
CA GLU A 153 4.15 5.73 10.55
C GLU A 153 2.85 6.47 10.84
N ILE A 154 2.23 7.01 9.79
CA ILE A 154 0.92 7.68 9.87
C ILE A 154 -0.17 6.67 10.23
N ASP A 155 -0.13 5.48 9.62
CA ASP A 155 -1.07 4.39 9.90
C ASP A 155 -0.97 3.92 11.36
N ILE A 156 0.24 3.69 11.87
CA ILE A 156 0.47 3.28 13.26
C ILE A 156 -0.03 4.34 14.24
N LEU A 157 0.25 5.63 13.99
CA LEU A 157 -0.26 6.72 14.84
C LEU A 157 -1.78 6.73 14.87
N SER A 158 -2.41 6.62 13.71
CA SER A 158 -3.88 6.57 13.59
C SER A 158 -4.48 5.36 14.30
N TRP A 159 -3.81 4.20 14.21
CA TRP A 159 -4.24 2.98 14.87
C TRP A 159 -4.08 3.03 16.40
N PHE A 160 -3.05 3.70 16.90
CA PHE A 160 -2.77 3.79 18.34
C PHE A 160 -3.61 4.84 19.05
N PHE A 161 -3.89 5.98 18.40
CA PHE A 161 -4.40 7.18 19.04
C PHE A 161 -5.73 7.70 18.45
N ASP A 162 -6.38 6.92 17.62
CA ASP A 162 -7.67 7.28 16.97
C ASP A 162 -7.60 8.57 16.12
N SER A 163 -8.66 9.38 16.15
CA SER A 163 -8.84 10.49 15.22
C SER A 163 -7.88 11.67 15.45
N THR A 164 -7.19 12.08 14.42
CA THR A 164 -6.37 13.30 14.39
C THR A 164 -7.25 14.55 14.31
N LYS A 165 -7.05 15.52 15.22
CA LYS A 165 -7.83 16.77 15.27
C LYS A 165 -7.26 17.86 14.36
N LYS A 166 -5.94 17.94 14.25
CA LYS A 166 -5.25 18.93 13.41
C LYS A 166 -3.99 18.31 12.82
N VAL A 167 -3.69 18.69 11.59
CA VAL A 167 -2.46 18.35 10.88
C VAL A 167 -1.79 19.63 10.43
N MET A 168 -0.48 19.69 10.56
CA MET A 168 0.38 20.69 9.97
C MET A 168 1.56 19.97 9.32
N ALA A 169 1.87 20.28 8.08
CA ALA A 169 2.97 19.69 7.34
C ALA A 169 3.88 20.79 6.81
N MET A 170 5.17 20.52 6.80
CA MET A 170 6.19 21.33 6.13
C MET A 170 7.02 20.39 5.27
N GLY A 171 7.32 20.79 4.06
CA GLY A 171 8.12 20.05 3.09
C GLY A 171 9.15 20.91 2.41
#